data_5a181aa2f3bc4a2eeb242ff06a5657a3
#
_entry.id   5a181aa2f3bc4a2eeb242ff06a5657a3
#
_cell.length_a   1.000
_cell.length_b   1.000
_cell.length_c   1.000
_cell.angle_alpha   90.00
_cell.angle_beta   90.00
_cell.angle_gamma   90.00
#
_symmetry.space_group_name_H-M   'P 1'
#
loop_
_entity.id
_entity.type
_entity.pdbx_description
1 polymer ?
#
loop_
_entity_poly.entity_id
_entity_poly.type
_entity_poly.pdbx_seq_one_letter_code
_entity_poly.pdbx_strand_id
1 'polypeptide(L)'
;MFDLLLHEGIKNFVGVPDSTMKHFISQGLKKKKILIATREDEAIGIAVGMSLSKQNSLVFMQNAGFANSISTITSLVQLYEVPIIFLIGWRGYLKNDAPEHSKIGRIQPKLLKAVGMNSKTLTESNWKQCCKWAINKMNHSTSCALIIKREFFD
;
A
#
# COMPACT_ATOMS: atom_id res chain seq x y z
N MET A 1 0.25 -3.81 13.41
CA MET A 1 0.88 -3.14 12.26
C MET A 1 0.57 -1.64 12.21
N PHE A 2 -0.68 -1.23 12.28
CA PHE A 2 -1.06 0.18 12.23
C PHE A 2 -0.32 1.04 13.26
N ASP A 3 -0.31 0.63 14.55
CA ASP A 3 0.35 1.36 15.62
C ASP A 3 1.87 1.45 15.45
N LEU A 4 2.50 0.41 14.91
CA LEU A 4 3.92 0.45 14.59
C LEU A 4 4.21 1.53 13.54
N LEU A 5 3.44 1.57 12.45
CA LEU A 5 3.63 2.55 11.39
C LEU A 5 3.39 3.99 11.88
N LEU A 6 2.39 4.21 12.74
CA LEU A 6 2.18 5.50 13.41
C LEU A 6 3.37 5.91 14.27
N HIS A 7 3.88 4.98 15.09
CA HIS A 7 5.03 5.22 15.96
C HIS A 7 6.29 5.54 15.16
N GLU A 8 6.48 4.88 14.03
CA GLU A 8 7.61 5.09 13.12
C GLU A 8 7.45 6.34 12.22
N GLY A 9 6.42 7.15 12.43
CA GLY A 9 6.29 8.47 11.82
C GLY A 9 5.40 8.57 10.59
N ILE A 10 4.63 7.53 10.23
CA ILE A 10 3.55 7.67 9.24
C ILE A 10 2.41 8.47 9.88
N LYS A 11 2.08 9.61 9.29
CA LYS A 11 1.05 10.51 9.82
C LYS A 11 -0.31 10.31 9.15
N ASN A 12 -0.31 9.93 7.88
CA ASN A 12 -1.50 9.84 7.05
C ASN A 12 -1.62 8.47 6.38
N PHE A 13 -2.82 7.93 6.41
CA PHE A 13 -3.18 6.68 5.75
C PHE A 13 -4.36 6.98 4.83
N VAL A 14 -4.16 6.87 3.54
CA VAL A 14 -5.15 7.22 2.52
C VAL A 14 -5.37 6.02 1.62
N GLY A 15 -6.61 5.74 1.22
CA GLY A 15 -6.79 4.67 0.25
C GLY A 15 -8.23 4.23 0.05
N VAL A 16 -8.37 3.20 -0.78
CA VAL A 16 -9.64 2.54 -1.07
C VAL A 16 -9.71 1.25 -0.26
N PRO A 17 -10.79 1.01 0.49
CA PRO A 17 -10.92 -0.15 1.35
C PRO A 17 -10.88 -1.48 0.60
N ASP A 18 -10.18 -2.46 1.17
CA ASP A 18 -10.16 -3.84 0.71
C ASP A 18 -10.31 -4.81 1.89
N SER A 19 -11.01 -5.93 1.66
CA SER A 19 -11.31 -6.91 2.71
C SER A 19 -10.07 -7.60 3.30
N THR A 20 -8.96 -7.68 2.54
CA THR A 20 -7.68 -8.24 3.05
C THR A 20 -7.06 -7.38 4.14
N MET A 21 -7.50 -6.13 4.27
CA MET A 21 -6.98 -5.15 5.22
C MET A 21 -8.03 -4.67 6.24
N LYS A 22 -9.14 -5.40 6.41
CA LYS A 22 -10.28 -4.99 7.27
C LYS A 22 -9.85 -4.55 8.68
N HIS A 23 -8.94 -5.30 9.32
CA HIS A 23 -8.47 -5.00 10.68
C HIS A 23 -7.59 -3.74 10.71
N PHE A 24 -6.70 -3.58 9.73
CA PHE A 24 -5.88 -2.40 9.57
C PHE A 24 -6.74 -1.13 9.40
N ILE A 25 -7.72 -1.19 8.50
CA ILE A 25 -8.65 -0.10 8.21
C ILE A 25 -9.51 0.22 9.44
N SER A 26 -10.09 -0.80 10.09
CA SER A 26 -10.91 -0.61 11.30
C SER A 26 -10.14 0.08 12.43
N GLN A 27 -8.88 -0.32 12.63
CA GLN A 27 -8.02 0.30 13.64
C GLN A 27 -7.73 1.77 13.33
N GLY A 28 -7.45 2.08 12.07
CA GLY A 28 -7.17 3.44 11.62
C GLY A 28 -8.39 4.36 11.67
N LEU A 29 -9.58 3.84 11.35
CA LEU A 29 -10.85 4.58 11.48
C LEU A 29 -11.16 4.92 12.94
N LYS A 30 -11.00 3.95 13.86
CA LYS A 30 -11.16 4.20 15.32
C LYS A 30 -10.23 5.30 15.81
N LYS A 31 -9.03 5.39 15.28
CA LYS A 31 -8.04 6.42 15.63
C LYS A 31 -8.19 7.73 14.86
N LYS A 32 -9.14 7.83 13.93
CA LYS A 32 -9.34 8.99 13.03
C LYS A 32 -8.06 9.37 12.26
N LYS A 33 -7.32 8.36 11.76
CA LYS A 33 -6.06 8.51 11.04
C LYS A 33 -6.12 8.01 9.60
N ILE A 34 -7.27 7.49 9.17
CA ILE A 34 -7.51 7.03 7.80
C ILE A 34 -8.42 8.02 7.07
N LEU A 35 -8.02 8.33 5.85
CA LEU A 35 -8.84 8.99 4.84
C LEU A 35 -9.23 7.97 3.77
N ILE A 36 -10.53 7.80 3.56
CA ILE A 36 -11.08 6.95 2.49
C ILE A 36 -11.22 7.80 1.23
N ALA A 37 -10.56 7.37 0.17
CA ALA A 37 -10.67 7.95 -1.16
C ALA A 37 -11.70 7.18 -2.00
N THR A 38 -12.24 7.84 -3.02
CA THR A 38 -13.19 7.23 -3.96
C THR A 38 -12.49 6.34 -4.99
N ARG A 39 -11.24 6.71 -5.33
CA ARG A 39 -10.40 6.03 -6.33
C ARG A 39 -8.96 5.95 -5.85
N GLU A 40 -8.23 4.95 -6.35
CA GLU A 40 -6.85 4.72 -5.95
C GLU A 40 -5.88 5.79 -6.46
N ASP A 41 -6.11 6.30 -7.67
CA ASP A 41 -5.32 7.42 -8.24
C ASP A 41 -5.55 8.73 -7.46
N GLU A 42 -6.78 8.99 -6.99
CA GLU A 42 -7.09 10.07 -6.06
C GLU A 42 -6.33 9.91 -4.74
N ALA A 43 -6.35 8.70 -4.15
CA ALA A 43 -5.62 8.40 -2.93
C ALA A 43 -4.12 8.69 -3.05
N ILE A 44 -3.53 8.34 -4.19
CA ILE A 44 -2.12 8.62 -4.50
C ILE A 44 -1.89 10.13 -4.59
N GLY A 45 -2.74 10.86 -5.31
CA GLY A 45 -2.63 12.32 -5.43
C GLY A 45 -2.68 13.03 -4.08
N ILE A 46 -3.62 12.63 -3.21
CA ILE A 46 -3.73 13.15 -1.84
C ILE A 46 -2.47 12.85 -1.03
N ALA A 47 -1.97 11.61 -1.07
CA ALA A 47 -0.76 11.20 -0.36
C ALA A 47 0.49 11.94 -0.84
N VAL A 48 0.59 12.21 -2.15
CA VAL A 48 1.66 13.04 -2.72
C VAL A 48 1.60 14.46 -2.16
N GLY A 49 0.43 15.09 -2.15
CA GLY A 49 0.26 16.43 -1.58
C GLY A 49 0.66 16.49 -0.10
N MET A 50 0.28 15.48 0.68
CA MET A 50 0.67 15.36 2.08
C MET A 50 2.20 15.17 2.22
N SER A 51 2.81 14.32 1.40
CA SER A 51 4.26 14.06 1.43
C SER A 51 5.07 15.31 1.06
N LEU A 52 4.63 16.08 0.08
CA LEU A 52 5.23 17.37 -0.29
C LEU A 52 5.14 18.39 0.88
N SER A 53 4.13 18.26 1.74
CA SER A 53 3.99 19.03 2.99
C SER A 53 4.78 18.42 4.16
N LYS A 54 5.77 17.54 3.89
CA LYS A 54 6.59 16.84 4.90
C LYS A 54 5.79 15.98 5.87
N GLN A 55 4.67 15.45 5.41
CA GLN A 55 3.84 14.52 6.17
C GLN A 55 3.93 13.14 5.52
N ASN A 56 4.68 12.25 6.14
CA ASN A 56 4.83 10.88 5.66
C ASN A 56 3.49 10.18 5.50
N SER A 57 3.26 9.59 4.33
CA SER A 57 1.99 9.00 3.97
C SER A 57 2.11 7.54 3.53
N LEU A 58 1.08 6.76 3.84
CA LEU A 58 0.89 5.41 3.34
C LEU A 58 -0.40 5.36 2.54
N VAL A 59 -0.33 4.77 1.34
CA VAL A 59 -1.49 4.52 0.48
C VAL A 59 -1.86 3.04 0.56
N PHE A 60 -3.12 2.74 0.87
CA PHE A 60 -3.62 1.37 0.90
C PHE A 60 -4.65 1.13 -0.19
N MET A 61 -4.57 -0.04 -0.84
CA MET A 61 -5.43 -0.41 -1.94
C MET A 61 -5.39 -1.91 -2.25
N GLN A 62 -6.33 -2.38 -3.03
CA GLN A 62 -6.28 -3.70 -3.64
C GLN A 62 -5.28 -3.73 -4.80
N ASN A 63 -4.77 -4.91 -5.17
CA ASN A 63 -3.88 -5.06 -6.31
C ASN A 63 -4.49 -4.65 -7.67
N ALA A 64 -5.81 -4.74 -7.83
CA ALA A 64 -6.50 -4.21 -9.02
C ALA A 64 -6.37 -2.68 -9.08
N GLY A 65 -6.54 -2.01 -7.93
CA GLY A 65 -6.34 -0.56 -7.81
C GLY A 65 -4.90 -0.14 -8.10
N PHE A 66 -3.92 -0.92 -7.63
CA PHE A 66 -2.51 -0.71 -8.00
C PHE A 66 -2.31 -0.76 -9.52
N ALA A 67 -2.89 -1.77 -10.19
CA ALA A 67 -2.79 -1.87 -11.65
C ALA A 67 -3.45 -0.68 -12.37
N ASN A 68 -4.62 -0.24 -11.91
CA ASN A 68 -5.31 0.92 -12.47
C ASN A 68 -4.54 2.23 -12.27
N SER A 69 -3.67 2.30 -11.26
CA SER A 69 -2.94 3.51 -10.87
C SER A 69 -1.52 3.57 -11.41
N ILE A 70 -1.10 2.66 -12.31
CA ILE A 70 0.28 2.60 -12.83
C ILE A 70 0.72 3.94 -13.43
N SER A 71 -0.14 4.56 -14.23
CA SER A 71 0.17 5.88 -14.81
C SER A 71 0.45 6.93 -13.74
N THR A 72 -0.40 7.02 -12.71
CA THR A 72 -0.22 7.97 -11.61
C THR A 72 1.04 7.66 -10.79
N ILE A 73 1.35 6.38 -10.58
CA ILE A 73 2.56 5.97 -9.87
C ILE A 73 3.81 6.38 -10.66
N THR A 74 3.86 6.12 -11.96
CA THR A 74 5.04 6.39 -12.78
C THR A 74 5.22 7.87 -13.09
N SER A 75 4.13 8.59 -13.40
CA SER A 75 4.19 9.99 -13.84
C SER A 75 4.12 11.02 -12.70
N LEU A 76 3.72 10.60 -11.50
CA LEU A 76 3.64 11.51 -10.35
C LEU A 76 4.57 11.07 -9.21
N VAL A 77 4.44 9.81 -8.74
CA VAL A 77 5.21 9.36 -7.58
C VAL A 77 6.69 9.14 -7.92
N GLN A 78 6.96 8.39 -8.98
CA GLN A 78 8.32 8.02 -9.36
C GLN A 78 9.05 9.17 -10.06
N LEU A 79 8.39 9.87 -10.98
CA LEU A 79 8.98 10.98 -11.71
C LEU A 79 9.45 12.10 -10.77
N TYR A 80 8.68 12.41 -9.73
CA TYR A 80 9.01 13.45 -8.75
C TYR A 80 9.66 12.91 -7.47
N GLU A 81 10.01 11.62 -7.46
CA GLU A 81 10.70 10.95 -6.35
C GLU A 81 9.99 11.13 -4.99
N VAL A 82 8.65 11.19 -4.99
CA VAL A 82 7.86 11.39 -3.78
C VAL A 82 7.82 10.08 -2.98
N PRO A 83 8.35 10.02 -1.75
CA PRO A 83 8.40 8.79 -0.98
C PRO A 83 7.02 8.43 -0.41
N ILE A 84 6.45 7.34 -0.90
CA ILE A 84 5.17 6.79 -0.44
C ILE A 84 5.34 5.30 -0.15
N ILE A 85 4.76 4.83 0.95
CA ILE A 85 4.59 3.40 1.23
C ILE A 85 3.24 2.97 0.67
N PHE A 86 3.23 1.99 -0.21
CA PHE A 86 2.02 1.35 -0.71
C PHE A 86 1.73 0.09 0.12
N LEU A 87 0.53 -0.04 0.66
CA LEU A 87 0.02 -1.25 1.30
C LEU A 87 -0.98 -1.89 0.35
N ILE A 88 -0.60 -3.02 -0.26
CA ILE A 88 -1.37 -3.62 -1.35
C ILE A 88 -1.94 -4.97 -0.91
N GLY A 89 -3.27 -5.09 -0.92
CA GLY A 89 -3.97 -6.35 -0.72
C GLY A 89 -3.83 -7.26 -1.95
N TRP A 90 -3.29 -8.47 -1.77
CA TRP A 90 -3.09 -9.42 -2.86
C TRP A 90 -4.33 -10.31 -3.02
N ARG A 91 -5.29 -9.87 -3.81
CA ARG A 91 -6.43 -10.67 -4.25
C ARG A 91 -6.04 -11.56 -5.43
N GLY A 92 -6.73 -12.69 -5.55
CA GLY A 92 -6.43 -13.69 -6.58
C GLY A 92 -5.15 -14.49 -6.31
N TYR A 93 -4.60 -14.43 -5.09
CA TYR A 93 -3.52 -15.28 -4.64
C TYR A 93 -4.01 -16.71 -4.36
N LEU A 94 -5.15 -16.84 -3.69
CA LEU A 94 -5.76 -18.12 -3.38
C LEU A 94 -6.56 -18.65 -4.58
N LYS A 95 -6.58 -19.98 -4.77
CA LYS A 95 -7.34 -20.62 -5.85
C LYS A 95 -8.86 -20.44 -5.72
N ASN A 96 -9.36 -20.23 -4.50
CA ASN A 96 -10.77 -20.04 -4.17
C ASN A 96 -11.17 -18.57 -4.00
N ASP A 97 -10.35 -17.61 -4.43
CA ASP A 97 -10.76 -16.21 -4.49
C ASP A 97 -11.75 -16.00 -5.65
N ALA A 98 -12.45 -14.87 -5.64
CA ALA A 98 -13.42 -14.54 -6.67
C ALA A 98 -12.77 -14.54 -8.09
N PRO A 99 -13.46 -15.07 -9.11
CA PRO A 99 -12.89 -15.29 -10.45
C PRO A 99 -12.25 -14.03 -11.07
N GLU A 100 -12.84 -12.85 -10.83
CA GLU A 100 -12.36 -11.56 -11.31
C GLU A 100 -10.97 -11.21 -10.79
N HIS A 101 -10.57 -11.74 -9.65
CA HIS A 101 -9.24 -11.49 -9.07
C HIS A 101 -8.16 -12.42 -9.62
N SER A 102 -8.53 -13.52 -10.25
CA SER A 102 -7.61 -14.58 -10.65
C SER A 102 -6.50 -14.10 -11.60
N LYS A 103 -6.83 -13.27 -12.59
CA LYS A 103 -5.83 -12.76 -13.56
C LYS A 103 -4.90 -11.74 -12.90
N ILE A 104 -5.47 -10.76 -12.20
CA ILE A 104 -4.67 -9.70 -11.56
C ILE A 104 -3.76 -10.27 -10.46
N GLY A 105 -4.22 -11.26 -9.70
CA GLY A 105 -3.41 -11.92 -8.67
C GLY A 105 -2.17 -12.60 -9.25
N ARG A 106 -2.30 -13.25 -10.41
CA ARG A 106 -1.17 -13.94 -11.08
C ARG A 106 -0.15 -12.98 -11.68
N ILE A 107 -0.57 -11.82 -12.18
CA ILE A 107 0.34 -10.87 -12.83
C ILE A 107 0.96 -9.87 -11.85
N GLN A 108 0.42 -9.73 -10.63
CA GLN A 108 0.89 -8.73 -9.66
C GLN A 108 2.42 -8.72 -9.46
N PRO A 109 3.12 -9.86 -9.25
CA PRO A 109 4.58 -9.83 -9.07
C PRO A 109 5.32 -9.29 -10.30
N LYS A 110 4.84 -9.63 -11.50
CA LYS A 110 5.41 -9.13 -12.76
C LYS A 110 5.15 -7.63 -12.92
N LEU A 111 3.95 -7.17 -12.53
CA LEU A 111 3.57 -5.78 -12.61
C LEU A 111 4.42 -4.91 -11.66
N LEU A 112 4.59 -5.32 -10.40
CA LEU A 112 5.48 -4.65 -9.45
C LEU A 112 6.91 -4.54 -9.99
N LYS A 113 7.43 -5.62 -10.58
CA LYS A 113 8.74 -5.65 -11.21
C LYS A 113 8.82 -4.70 -12.41
N ALA A 114 7.81 -4.71 -13.28
CA ALA A 114 7.77 -3.90 -14.50
C ALA A 114 7.80 -2.39 -14.21
N VAL A 115 7.13 -1.97 -13.12
CA VAL A 115 7.15 -0.56 -12.68
C VAL A 115 8.34 -0.23 -11.75
N GLY A 116 9.26 -1.17 -11.54
CA GLY A 116 10.42 -0.94 -10.67
C GLY A 116 10.08 -0.77 -9.18
N MET A 117 8.89 -1.23 -8.74
CA MET A 117 8.45 -1.08 -7.35
C MET A 117 9.10 -2.13 -6.44
N ASN A 118 9.99 -1.67 -5.56
CA ASN A 118 10.52 -2.54 -4.50
C ASN A 118 9.38 -3.02 -3.59
N SER A 119 9.26 -4.32 -3.35
CA SER A 119 8.17 -4.85 -2.55
C SER A 119 8.60 -5.97 -1.60
N LYS A 120 7.87 -6.11 -0.48
CA LYS A 120 7.96 -7.25 0.44
C LYS A 120 6.59 -7.78 0.78
N THR A 121 6.43 -9.10 0.74
CA THR A 121 5.20 -9.77 1.18
C THR A 121 5.26 -10.00 2.68
N LEU A 122 4.20 -9.59 3.37
CA LEU A 122 4.06 -9.72 4.81
C LEU A 122 3.67 -11.14 5.20
N THR A 123 4.27 -11.62 6.29
CA THR A 123 3.93 -12.85 7.01
C THR A 123 3.89 -12.58 8.50
N GLU A 124 3.33 -13.47 9.30
CA GLU A 124 3.31 -13.34 10.77
C GLU A 124 4.70 -13.14 11.38
N SER A 125 5.71 -13.81 10.80
CA SER A 125 7.08 -13.77 11.31
C SER A 125 7.87 -12.53 10.88
N ASN A 126 7.55 -11.90 9.72
CA ASN A 126 8.39 -10.86 9.14
C ASN A 126 7.79 -9.45 9.11
N TRP A 127 6.50 -9.28 9.42
CA TRP A 127 5.81 -8.02 9.19
C TRP A 127 6.44 -6.81 9.88
N LYS A 128 6.95 -6.98 11.11
CA LYS A 128 7.65 -5.90 11.83
C LYS A 128 8.91 -5.44 11.09
N GLN A 129 9.70 -6.40 10.63
CA GLN A 129 10.92 -6.12 9.86
C GLN A 129 10.59 -5.48 8.50
N CYS A 130 9.52 -5.93 7.83
CA CYS A 130 9.07 -5.35 6.57
C CYS A 130 8.57 -3.90 6.75
N CYS A 131 7.85 -3.60 7.82
CA CYS A 131 7.45 -2.22 8.14
C CYS A 131 8.67 -1.31 8.36
N LYS A 132 9.65 -1.74 9.15
CA LYS A 132 10.90 -0.99 9.36
C LYS A 132 11.68 -0.80 8.06
N TRP A 133 11.75 -1.83 7.21
CA TRP A 133 12.34 -1.72 5.89
C TRP A 133 11.62 -0.68 5.01
N ALA A 134 10.30 -0.65 5.02
CA ALA A 134 9.53 0.31 4.24
C ALA A 134 9.74 1.75 4.73
N ILE A 135 9.77 1.96 6.04
CA ILE A 135 10.11 3.26 6.64
C ILE A 135 11.53 3.69 6.24
N ASN A 136 12.50 2.79 6.30
CA ASN A 136 13.86 3.08 5.87
C ASN A 136 13.92 3.49 4.39
N LYS A 137 13.20 2.78 3.51
CA LYS A 137 13.09 3.15 2.08
C LYS A 137 12.51 4.56 1.91
N MET A 138 11.42 4.85 2.59
CA MET A 138 10.77 6.17 2.55
C MET A 138 11.70 7.28 3.04
N ASN A 139 12.45 7.06 4.11
CA ASN A 139 13.43 8.02 4.64
C ASN A 139 14.60 8.28 3.68
N HIS A 140 14.84 7.38 2.70
CA HIS A 140 15.79 7.54 1.60
C HIS A 140 15.09 7.92 0.29
N SER A 141 13.98 8.63 0.37
CA SER A 141 13.21 9.15 -0.79
C SER A 141 12.80 8.07 -1.80
N THR A 142 12.60 6.84 -1.34
CA THR A 142 12.24 5.71 -2.21
C THR A 142 10.87 5.16 -1.85
N SER A 143 9.95 5.15 -2.82
CA SER A 143 8.66 4.48 -2.68
C SER A 143 8.84 2.96 -2.69
N CYS A 144 7.99 2.26 -1.93
CA CYS A 144 8.00 0.81 -1.87
C CYS A 144 6.61 0.25 -1.54
N ALA A 145 6.44 -1.06 -1.71
CA ALA A 145 5.19 -1.74 -1.44
C ALA A 145 5.32 -2.83 -0.36
N LEU A 146 4.35 -2.84 0.55
CA LEU A 146 4.08 -3.93 1.48
C LEU A 146 2.88 -4.70 0.97
N ILE A 147 3.03 -5.99 0.76
CA ILE A 147 2.00 -6.85 0.16
C ILE A 147 1.35 -7.67 1.25
N ILE A 148 0.03 -7.55 1.40
CA ILE A 148 -0.77 -8.33 2.34
C ILE A 148 -1.51 -9.44 1.60
N LYS A 149 -1.38 -10.67 2.09
CA LYS A 149 -2.21 -11.80 1.70
C LYS A 149 -3.40 -11.94 2.65
N ARG A 150 -4.50 -12.52 2.18
CA ARG A 150 -5.73 -12.71 2.97
C ARG A 150 -5.50 -13.48 4.27
N GLU A 151 -4.62 -14.47 4.26
CA GLU A 151 -4.29 -15.32 5.41
C GLU A 151 -3.52 -14.60 6.53
N PHE A 152 -3.09 -13.37 6.31
CA PHE A 152 -2.23 -12.64 7.26
C PHE A 152 -2.98 -12.08 8.47
N PHE A 153 -4.30 -11.93 8.40
CA PHE A 153 -5.13 -11.29 9.43
C PHE A 153 -6.40 -12.08 9.78
N ASP A 154 -6.53 -13.33 9.35
CA ASP A 154 -7.68 -14.20 9.70
C ASP A 154 -7.52 -14.83 11.06
#